data_f6ec44de6c01b0f739471f6bab2c45de
#
_entry.id   f6ec44de6c01b0f739471f6bab2c45de
#
_cell.length_a   1.000
_cell.length_b   1.000
_cell.length_c   1.000
_cell.angle_alpha   90.00
_cell.angle_beta   90.00
_cell.angle_gamma   90.00
#
_symmetry.space_group_name_H-M   'P 1'
#
loop_
_entity.id
_entity.type
_entity.pdbx_description
1 polymer ?
#
loop_
_entity_poly.entity_id
_entity_poly.type
_entity_poly.pdbx_seq_one_letter_code
_entity_poly.pdbx_strand_id
1 'polypeptide(L)'
;RVPAMAFEGGTSTNVPGSSGGKASVRFGTNIAPDELTFTTQYDAGEEPAEEWLSEIALQPAGKEEYTFTFDYAGNDTDELRTATVTVSYVNGWEETEQLTLNVIQRTKNDMLGHDISFAELREKALTVSKVDEYWLLEGYVVSDRDSKNAGNNPMPTDMSVDYSGCEKTVYLESPDGRYGFCVETATPEDNAFTRYDKVKILLKDAELVFEPDPDRYMIKGIRSSMIVERVTGNDASVLPVKQKYISELTDEDIYTFVTLRDCEFAVRKGSLTPVHEGYTLADAQGRLNMYPRLIRD
;
A
#
# COMPACT_ATOMS: atom_id res chain seq x y z
N ARG A 1 -3.97 -14.55 28.82
CA ARG A 1 -4.02 -13.64 27.66
C ARG A 1 -3.41 -14.37 26.47
N VAL A 2 -4.05 -14.35 25.32
CA VAL A 2 -3.49 -14.95 24.10
C VAL A 2 -2.29 -14.11 23.67
N PRO A 3 -1.11 -14.70 23.43
CA PRO A 3 0.04 -13.99 22.86
C PRO A 3 -0.34 -13.36 21.51
N ALA A 4 0.18 -12.16 21.25
CA ALA A 4 -0.07 -11.47 20.00
C ALA A 4 1.19 -10.70 19.58
N MET A 5 1.54 -10.81 18.29
CA MET A 5 2.63 -10.09 17.63
C MET A 5 2.16 -9.61 16.26
N ALA A 6 2.47 -8.38 15.91
CA ALA A 6 2.18 -7.84 14.58
C ALA A 6 3.18 -6.76 14.18
N PHE A 7 3.61 -6.77 12.93
CA PHE A 7 4.25 -5.60 12.33
C PHE A 7 3.15 -4.71 11.75
N GLU A 8 3.10 -3.46 12.18
CA GLU A 8 2.21 -2.47 11.56
C GLU A 8 2.76 -2.08 10.19
N GLY A 9 1.95 -2.31 9.17
CA GLY A 9 2.35 -2.03 7.80
C GLY A 9 2.76 -3.25 6.99
N GLY A 10 2.57 -4.47 7.54
CA GLY A 10 2.82 -5.73 6.84
C GLY A 10 4.16 -6.37 7.20
N THR A 11 4.44 -7.47 6.55
CA THR A 11 5.59 -8.35 6.84
C THR A 11 6.79 -8.09 5.92
N SER A 12 6.85 -6.93 5.27
CA SER A 12 7.95 -6.58 4.36
C SER A 12 8.32 -5.10 4.51
N THR A 13 9.62 -4.81 4.45
CA THR A 13 10.14 -3.44 4.45
C THR A 13 11.30 -3.32 3.46
N ASN A 14 11.49 -2.12 2.89
CA ASN A 14 12.60 -1.84 1.97
C ASN A 14 13.59 -0.87 2.61
N VAL A 15 14.87 -1.12 2.34
CA VAL A 15 15.95 -0.22 2.74
C VAL A 15 16.80 0.18 1.53
N PRO A 16 17.39 1.40 1.54
CA PRO A 16 18.28 1.84 0.46
C PRO A 16 19.45 0.89 0.23
N GLY A 17 19.92 0.82 -1.01
CA GLY A 17 21.08 0.03 -1.38
C GLY A 17 22.40 0.79 -1.24
N SER A 18 22.46 2.05 -1.69
CA SER A 18 23.68 2.81 -1.90
C SER A 18 24.51 3.13 -0.64
N SER A 19 23.90 3.06 0.54
CA SER A 19 24.58 3.32 1.82
C SER A 19 23.99 2.48 2.93
N GLY A 20 24.79 2.16 3.94
CA GLY A 20 24.27 1.60 5.18
C GLY A 20 23.48 2.66 5.98
N GLY A 21 22.67 2.19 6.91
CA GLY A 21 21.85 3.06 7.74
C GLY A 21 21.13 2.32 8.83
N LYS A 22 20.17 3.02 9.44
CA LYS A 22 19.25 2.47 10.43
C LYS A 22 17.82 2.53 9.91
N ALA A 23 17.09 1.44 10.05
CA ALA A 23 15.69 1.35 9.71
C ALA A 23 14.84 1.04 10.94
N SER A 24 13.55 1.33 10.84
CA SER A 24 12.60 1.03 11.88
C SER A 24 11.23 0.66 11.33
N VAL A 25 10.55 -0.26 12.02
CA VAL A 25 9.17 -0.69 11.71
C VAL A 25 8.38 -0.67 13.02
N ARG A 26 7.12 -0.27 12.99
CA ARG A 26 6.25 -0.37 14.16
C ARG A 26 5.92 -1.83 14.44
N PHE A 27 5.95 -2.20 15.71
CA PHE A 27 5.69 -3.55 16.18
C PHE A 27 4.79 -3.51 17.39
N GLY A 28 3.66 -4.19 17.31
CA GLY A 28 2.73 -4.35 18.41
C GLY A 28 2.87 -5.74 19.04
N THR A 29 2.98 -5.81 20.38
CA THR A 29 2.95 -7.09 21.10
C THR A 29 2.49 -6.92 22.54
N ASN A 30 1.81 -7.94 23.05
CA ASN A 30 1.47 -8.07 24.46
C ASN A 30 2.42 -9.01 25.23
N ILE A 31 3.51 -9.44 24.60
CA ILE A 31 4.58 -10.29 25.15
C ILE A 31 5.69 -9.37 25.67
N ALA A 32 6.32 -9.73 26.77
CA ALA A 32 7.46 -8.96 27.28
C ALA A 32 8.66 -9.06 26.32
N PRO A 33 9.37 -7.94 26.02
CA PRO A 33 10.45 -7.96 25.05
C PRO A 33 11.59 -8.94 25.34
N ASP A 34 11.84 -9.24 26.59
CA ASP A 34 12.86 -10.20 27.07
C ASP A 34 12.47 -11.66 26.85
N GLU A 35 11.21 -11.94 26.54
CA GLU A 35 10.71 -13.26 26.15
C GLU A 35 10.75 -13.48 24.63
N LEU A 36 11.06 -12.44 23.87
CA LEU A 36 11.18 -12.52 22.39
C LEU A 36 12.62 -12.81 21.96
N THR A 37 12.74 -13.67 20.97
CA THR A 37 14.03 -13.97 20.32
C THR A 37 14.00 -13.57 18.87
N PHE A 38 15.14 -13.10 18.35
CA PHE A 38 15.29 -12.66 16.97
C PHE A 38 16.32 -13.52 16.27
N THR A 39 15.97 -14.03 15.09
CA THR A 39 16.89 -14.73 14.21
C THR A 39 16.80 -14.14 12.81
N THR A 40 17.93 -14.11 12.10
CA THR A 40 17.98 -13.59 10.73
C THR A 40 18.46 -14.66 9.79
N GLN A 41 17.76 -14.83 8.68
CA GLN A 41 18.16 -15.67 7.57
C GLN A 41 18.36 -14.77 6.35
N TYR A 42 19.49 -14.93 5.67
CA TYR A 42 19.80 -14.20 4.45
C TYR A 42 19.57 -15.10 3.24
N ASP A 43 18.93 -14.57 2.20
CA ASP A 43 18.84 -15.27 0.93
C ASP A 43 20.21 -15.19 0.26
N ALA A 44 20.84 -16.33 0.13
CA ALA A 44 22.19 -16.46 -0.39
C ALA A 44 22.16 -16.73 -1.90
N GLY A 45 22.82 -15.86 -2.66
CA GLY A 45 23.26 -16.19 -4.01
C GLY A 45 24.50 -17.09 -4.00
N GLU A 46 25.40 -16.90 -3.02
CA GLU A 46 26.62 -17.70 -2.80
C GLU A 46 26.82 -17.97 -1.31
N GLU A 47 27.31 -19.13 -0.94
CA GLU A 47 27.60 -19.51 0.44
C GLU A 47 29.06 -19.13 0.82
N PRO A 48 29.28 -18.57 2.03
CA PRO A 48 28.30 -18.19 3.04
C PRO A 48 27.62 -16.84 2.71
N ALA A 49 26.32 -16.72 3.03
CA ALA A 49 25.59 -15.47 2.88
C ALA A 49 26.22 -14.36 3.75
N GLU A 50 26.42 -13.19 3.16
CA GLU A 50 26.88 -12.02 3.89
C GLU A 50 25.84 -11.53 4.90
N GLU A 51 26.22 -11.38 6.17
CA GLU A 51 25.38 -10.78 7.20
C GLU A 51 25.41 -9.25 7.05
N TRP A 52 24.30 -8.66 6.62
CA TRP A 52 24.22 -7.23 6.37
C TRP A 52 23.22 -6.49 7.27
N LEU A 53 22.49 -7.21 8.14
CA LEU A 53 21.68 -6.65 9.23
C LEU A 53 22.40 -6.82 10.56
N SER A 54 22.28 -5.81 11.43
CA SER A 54 22.86 -5.80 12.77
C SER A 54 22.01 -4.96 13.73
N GLU A 55 22.36 -4.95 15.03
CA GLU A 55 21.74 -4.13 16.06
C GLU A 55 20.20 -4.25 16.08
N ILE A 56 19.66 -5.47 15.90
CA ILE A 56 18.21 -5.72 15.95
C ILE A 56 17.73 -5.54 17.38
N ALA A 57 16.77 -4.62 17.59
CA ALA A 57 16.26 -4.28 18.92
C ALA A 57 14.81 -3.79 18.87
N LEU A 58 14.12 -3.92 20.02
CA LEU A 58 12.83 -3.28 20.28
C LEU A 58 13.01 -2.05 21.17
N GLN A 59 12.47 -0.91 20.75
CA GLN A 59 12.43 0.32 21.53
C GLN A 59 10.99 0.58 21.96
N PRO A 60 10.71 0.81 23.24
CA PRO A 60 9.35 1.12 23.71
C PRO A 60 8.82 2.39 23.02
N ALA A 61 7.60 2.34 22.49
CA ALA A 61 6.93 3.47 21.85
C ALA A 61 5.58 3.82 22.50
N GLY A 62 5.01 2.87 23.26
CA GLY A 62 3.74 3.04 23.96
C GLY A 62 3.36 1.81 24.78
N LYS A 63 2.09 1.71 25.15
CA LYS A 63 1.59 0.51 25.81
C LYS A 63 1.38 -0.59 24.78
N GLU A 64 2.19 -1.67 24.88
CA GLU A 64 2.18 -2.79 23.93
C GLU A 64 2.59 -2.38 22.50
N GLU A 65 3.19 -1.19 22.36
CA GLU A 65 3.70 -0.64 21.10
C GLU A 65 5.22 -0.46 21.20
N TYR A 66 5.92 -0.88 20.18
CA TYR A 66 7.36 -0.82 20.06
C TYR A 66 7.78 -0.34 18.69
N THR A 67 8.99 0.22 18.61
CA THR A 67 9.71 0.42 17.37
C THR A 67 10.74 -0.71 17.23
N PHE A 68 10.54 -1.56 16.25
CA PHE A 68 11.51 -2.58 15.86
C PHE A 68 12.59 -1.89 15.01
N THR A 69 13.84 -1.89 15.47
CA THR A 69 14.95 -1.21 14.81
C THR A 69 16.02 -2.19 14.41
N PHE A 70 16.71 -1.89 13.32
CA PHE A 70 17.91 -2.62 12.86
C PHE A 70 18.81 -1.70 12.06
N ASP A 71 20.11 -1.99 12.10
CA ASP A 71 21.10 -1.36 11.23
C ASP A 71 21.36 -2.26 10.02
N TYR A 72 21.68 -1.66 8.88
CA TYR A 72 21.99 -2.38 7.64
C TYR A 72 23.25 -1.82 6.97
N ALA A 73 24.07 -2.69 6.41
CA ALA A 73 25.22 -2.32 5.59
C ALA A 73 24.78 -1.92 4.17
N GLY A 74 25.60 -1.15 3.45
CA GLY A 74 25.35 -0.83 2.04
C GLY A 74 25.39 -2.05 1.14
N ASN A 75 24.67 -2.03 0.03
CA ASN A 75 24.69 -3.04 -1.03
C ASN A 75 25.45 -2.49 -2.24
N ASP A 76 26.61 -3.01 -2.50
CA ASP A 76 27.48 -2.56 -3.61
C ASP A 76 27.16 -3.24 -4.93
N THR A 77 26.15 -4.14 -4.95
CA THR A 77 25.81 -4.95 -6.12
C THR A 77 24.67 -4.33 -6.93
N ASP A 78 24.50 -4.79 -8.16
CA ASP A 78 23.38 -4.46 -9.04
C ASP A 78 22.17 -5.39 -8.81
N GLU A 79 22.19 -6.22 -7.76
CA GLU A 79 21.14 -7.15 -7.41
C GLU A 79 20.46 -6.77 -6.09
N LEU A 80 19.17 -7.04 -5.99
CA LEU A 80 18.45 -6.98 -4.73
C LEU A 80 18.97 -8.08 -3.81
N ARG A 81 19.02 -7.79 -2.51
CA ARG A 81 19.23 -8.84 -1.50
C ARG A 81 18.15 -8.79 -0.44
N THR A 82 17.81 -9.95 0.10
CA THR A 82 16.76 -10.08 1.09
C THR A 82 17.26 -10.74 2.35
N ALA A 83 16.64 -10.38 3.46
CA ALA A 83 16.84 -11.05 4.73
C ALA A 83 15.47 -11.24 5.41
N THR A 84 15.24 -12.41 5.97
CA THR A 84 14.06 -12.70 6.77
C THR A 84 14.42 -12.64 8.24
N VAL A 85 13.87 -11.66 8.96
CA VAL A 85 13.97 -11.58 10.41
C VAL A 85 12.77 -12.29 11.01
N THR A 86 13.02 -13.32 11.83
CA THR A 86 12.00 -14.07 12.54
C THR A 86 11.99 -13.64 14.01
N VAL A 87 10.83 -13.17 14.47
CA VAL A 87 10.54 -12.92 15.88
C VAL A 87 9.84 -14.16 16.43
N SER A 88 10.39 -14.77 17.46
CA SER A 88 9.87 -16.01 18.04
C SER A 88 9.55 -15.83 19.53
N TYR A 89 8.48 -16.47 19.96
CA TYR A 89 8.06 -16.58 21.35
C TYR A 89 7.71 -18.01 21.67
N VAL A 90 8.21 -18.52 22.81
CA VAL A 90 7.86 -19.87 23.29
C VAL A 90 6.89 -19.72 24.44
N ASN A 91 5.66 -20.24 24.27
CA ASN A 91 4.62 -20.16 25.28
C ASN A 91 4.85 -21.19 26.43
N GLY A 92 4.02 -21.12 27.46
CA GLY A 92 4.12 -22.00 28.65
C GLY A 92 3.82 -23.49 28.38
N TRP A 93 3.42 -23.85 27.16
CA TRP A 93 3.23 -25.24 26.70
C TRP A 93 4.35 -25.70 25.76
N GLU A 94 5.45 -24.96 25.69
CA GLU A 94 6.60 -25.23 24.82
C GLU A 94 6.26 -25.12 23.30
N GLU A 95 5.16 -24.47 22.94
CA GLU A 95 4.84 -24.18 21.55
C GLU A 95 5.49 -22.86 21.13
N THR A 96 6.04 -22.85 19.92
CA THR A 96 6.70 -21.66 19.35
C THR A 96 5.76 -20.92 18.42
N GLU A 97 5.49 -19.66 18.75
CA GLU A 97 4.82 -18.71 17.83
C GLU A 97 5.87 -17.87 17.12
N GLN A 98 5.68 -17.61 15.83
CA GLN A 98 6.64 -16.88 15.02
C GLN A 98 5.94 -15.84 14.15
N LEU A 99 6.63 -14.72 13.97
CA LEU A 99 6.27 -13.67 13.03
C LEU A 99 7.52 -13.30 12.23
N THR A 100 7.39 -13.16 10.91
CA THR A 100 8.51 -12.83 10.03
C THR A 100 8.40 -11.42 9.47
N LEU A 101 9.54 -10.76 9.31
CA LEU A 101 9.70 -9.51 8.56
C LEU A 101 10.72 -9.74 7.43
N ASN A 102 10.29 -9.56 6.19
CA ASN A 102 11.19 -9.58 5.04
C ASN A 102 11.80 -8.18 4.86
N VAL A 103 13.12 -8.10 4.98
CA VAL A 103 13.87 -6.86 4.70
C VAL A 103 14.46 -6.99 3.31
N ILE A 104 14.07 -6.10 2.40
CA ILE A 104 14.52 -6.07 1.02
C ILE A 104 15.46 -4.88 0.87
N GLN A 105 16.73 -5.15 0.56
CA GLN A 105 17.67 -4.08 0.26
C GLN A 105 17.79 -3.86 -1.24
N ARG A 106 17.66 -2.60 -1.61
CA ARG A 106 17.72 -2.14 -2.99
C ARG A 106 19.14 -2.30 -3.56
N THR A 107 19.25 -2.29 -4.89
CA THR A 107 20.54 -2.28 -5.58
C THR A 107 21.28 -0.96 -5.35
N LYS A 108 22.57 -0.91 -5.60
CA LYS A 108 23.36 0.33 -5.52
C LYS A 108 22.83 1.45 -6.44
N ASN A 109 22.12 1.09 -7.51
CA ASN A 109 21.61 2.01 -8.52
C ASN A 109 20.17 2.49 -8.25
N ASP A 110 19.43 1.85 -7.36
CA ASP A 110 18.02 2.19 -7.10
C ASP A 110 17.80 3.57 -6.47
N MET A 111 18.84 4.16 -5.91
CA MET A 111 18.84 5.55 -5.46
C MET A 111 19.02 6.56 -6.60
N LEU A 112 19.30 6.10 -7.81
CA LEU A 112 19.47 6.92 -9.01
C LEU A 112 18.18 7.07 -9.81
N GLY A 113 17.06 6.56 -9.31
CA GLY A 113 15.75 6.81 -9.89
C GLY A 113 15.45 8.31 -9.90
N HIS A 114 14.70 8.78 -10.90
CA HIS A 114 14.24 10.16 -10.95
C HIS A 114 12.74 10.23 -10.73
N ASP A 115 12.32 11.28 -10.03
CA ASP A 115 10.91 11.49 -9.75
C ASP A 115 10.15 11.77 -11.06
N ILE A 116 8.98 11.15 -11.20
CA ILE A 116 8.01 11.44 -12.26
C ILE A 116 6.71 11.92 -11.61
N SER A 117 6.14 12.96 -12.15
CA SER A 117 4.83 13.45 -11.70
C SER A 117 3.69 12.57 -12.23
N PHE A 118 2.54 12.62 -11.56
CA PHE A 118 1.32 11.97 -12.06
C PHE A 118 0.91 12.46 -13.45
N ALA A 119 1.06 13.76 -13.70
CA ALA A 119 0.74 14.35 -15.00
C ALA A 119 1.63 13.77 -16.12
N GLU A 120 2.94 13.76 -15.92
CA GLU A 120 3.89 13.20 -16.88
C GLU A 120 3.66 11.70 -17.09
N LEU A 121 3.39 10.94 -16.00
CA LEU A 121 3.13 9.51 -16.09
C LEU A 121 1.84 9.22 -16.88
N ARG A 122 0.80 10.04 -16.73
CA ARG A 122 -0.43 9.94 -17.55
C ARG A 122 -0.13 10.16 -19.04
N GLU A 123 0.68 11.15 -19.37
CA GLU A 123 1.12 11.37 -20.76
C GLU A 123 1.93 10.19 -21.30
N LYS A 124 2.84 9.62 -20.49
CA LYS A 124 3.61 8.43 -20.86
C LYS A 124 2.72 7.21 -21.08
N ALA A 125 1.69 7.01 -20.26
CA ALA A 125 0.77 5.87 -20.37
C ALA A 125 -0.01 5.82 -21.69
N LEU A 126 -0.08 6.90 -22.44
CA LEU A 126 -0.69 6.93 -23.78
C LEU A 126 0.17 6.23 -24.84
N THR A 127 1.47 6.07 -24.60
CA THR A 127 2.42 5.56 -25.59
C THR A 127 3.35 4.47 -25.08
N VAL A 128 3.51 4.37 -23.76
CA VAL A 128 4.38 3.41 -23.09
C VAL A 128 3.51 2.39 -22.38
N SER A 129 3.63 1.11 -22.74
CA SER A 129 2.92 0.02 -22.09
C SER A 129 3.75 -0.67 -21.01
N LYS A 130 5.08 -0.59 -21.07
CA LYS A 130 6.01 -1.14 -20.08
C LYS A 130 7.09 -0.13 -19.75
N VAL A 131 7.35 0.07 -18.45
CA VAL A 131 8.35 1.03 -17.98
C VAL A 131 9.74 0.40 -18.00
N ASP A 132 10.62 0.95 -18.81
CA ASP A 132 12.03 0.55 -18.88
C ASP A 132 12.96 1.47 -18.08
N GLU A 133 12.47 2.61 -17.63
CA GLU A 133 13.24 3.61 -16.89
C GLU A 133 13.00 3.51 -15.39
N TYR A 134 13.92 4.03 -14.59
CA TYR A 134 13.83 4.05 -13.13
C TYR A 134 13.01 5.26 -12.63
N TRP A 135 11.74 5.32 -12.99
CA TRP A 135 10.84 6.37 -12.53
C TRP A 135 10.36 6.09 -11.10
N LEU A 136 10.38 7.14 -10.29
CA LEU A 136 9.88 7.13 -8.91
C LEU A 136 8.58 7.93 -8.84
N LEU A 137 7.48 7.28 -8.51
CA LEU A 137 6.18 7.92 -8.33
C LEU A 137 5.87 8.04 -6.85
N GLU A 138 5.67 9.27 -6.38
CA GLU A 138 5.26 9.56 -4.99
C GLU A 138 3.77 9.92 -4.94
N GLY A 139 3.00 9.32 -4.02
CA GLY A 139 1.59 9.60 -3.86
C GLY A 139 1.03 9.11 -2.53
N TYR A 140 -0.28 9.36 -2.34
CA TYR A 140 -1.03 8.93 -1.16
C TYR A 140 -2.03 7.84 -1.51
N VAL A 141 -2.12 6.81 -0.66
CA VAL A 141 -3.12 5.76 -0.78
C VAL A 141 -4.47 6.27 -0.32
N VAL A 142 -5.47 6.24 -1.20
CA VAL A 142 -6.84 6.72 -0.90
C VAL A 142 -7.89 5.62 -0.88
N SER A 143 -7.53 4.39 -1.23
CA SER A 143 -8.40 3.22 -1.10
C SER A 143 -8.18 2.49 0.22
N ASP A 144 -9.14 1.66 0.59
CA ASP A 144 -9.09 0.83 1.79
C ASP A 144 -9.42 -0.62 1.40
N ARG A 145 -8.39 -1.47 1.37
CA ARG A 145 -8.53 -2.90 1.09
C ARG A 145 -9.43 -3.60 2.11
N ASP A 146 -9.29 -3.24 3.39
CA ASP A 146 -10.02 -3.91 4.48
C ASP A 146 -11.52 -3.57 4.44
N SER A 147 -11.87 -2.39 3.94
CA SER A 147 -13.25 -2.01 3.66
C SER A 147 -13.80 -2.59 2.35
N LYS A 148 -12.98 -3.30 1.56
CA LYS A 148 -13.36 -3.98 0.31
C LYS A 148 -13.99 -3.07 -0.74
N ASN A 149 -13.54 -1.81 -0.81
CA ASN A 149 -14.08 -0.78 -1.70
C ASN A 149 -13.22 -0.52 -2.96
N ALA A 150 -12.08 -1.19 -3.05
CA ALA A 150 -11.17 -1.06 -4.19
C ALA A 150 -11.39 -2.18 -5.21
N GLY A 151 -10.97 -1.92 -6.45
CA GLY A 151 -10.95 -2.91 -7.51
C GLY A 151 -12.32 -3.28 -8.10
N ASN A 152 -12.27 -4.08 -9.14
CA ASN A 152 -13.45 -4.66 -9.77
C ASN A 152 -13.81 -5.98 -9.06
N ASN A 153 -14.81 -5.92 -8.21
CA ASN A 153 -15.28 -7.07 -7.42
C ASN A 153 -16.53 -7.66 -8.10
N PRO A 154 -16.40 -8.78 -8.81
CA PRO A 154 -17.53 -9.37 -9.51
C PRO A 154 -18.57 -9.92 -8.52
N MET A 155 -19.80 -9.89 -8.95
CA MET A 155 -20.91 -10.50 -8.22
C MET A 155 -21.36 -11.74 -8.98
N PRO A 156 -21.12 -12.95 -8.44
CA PRO A 156 -21.62 -14.19 -9.01
C PRO A 156 -23.15 -14.26 -9.00
N THR A 157 -23.69 -15.23 -9.72
CA THR A 157 -25.15 -15.43 -9.86
C THR A 157 -25.86 -15.81 -8.57
N ASP A 158 -25.15 -16.25 -7.55
CA ASP A 158 -25.66 -16.57 -6.21
C ASP A 158 -25.81 -15.33 -5.31
N MET A 159 -25.60 -14.13 -5.86
CA MET A 159 -25.70 -12.85 -5.17
C MET A 159 -24.61 -12.62 -4.12
N SER A 160 -23.57 -13.44 -4.04
CA SER A 160 -22.35 -13.17 -3.29
C SER A 160 -21.42 -12.21 -4.05
N VAL A 161 -20.54 -11.51 -3.35
CA VAL A 161 -19.51 -10.66 -3.97
C VAL A 161 -18.15 -11.35 -3.82
N ASP A 162 -17.48 -11.55 -4.94
CA ASP A 162 -16.09 -11.97 -4.94
C ASP A 162 -15.20 -10.75 -4.74
N TYR A 163 -14.54 -10.67 -3.58
CA TYR A 163 -13.68 -9.54 -3.20
C TYR A 163 -12.22 -9.70 -3.63
N SER A 164 -11.89 -10.69 -4.45
CA SER A 164 -10.51 -10.92 -4.92
C SER A 164 -9.93 -9.71 -5.66
N GLY A 165 -10.78 -8.91 -6.31
CA GLY A 165 -10.37 -7.65 -6.92
C GLY A 165 -9.83 -6.62 -5.91
N CYS A 166 -10.30 -6.62 -4.65
CA CYS A 166 -9.78 -5.74 -3.60
C CYS A 166 -8.39 -6.15 -3.13
N GLU A 167 -8.06 -7.43 -3.18
CA GLU A 167 -6.84 -7.96 -2.59
C GLU A 167 -5.58 -7.43 -3.29
N LYS A 168 -5.69 -7.10 -4.58
CA LYS A 168 -4.59 -6.64 -5.42
C LYS A 168 -4.67 -5.16 -5.80
N THR A 169 -5.75 -4.47 -5.47
CA THR A 169 -6.02 -3.11 -5.98
C THR A 169 -5.81 -2.03 -4.93
N VAL A 170 -5.13 -0.97 -5.35
CA VAL A 170 -4.88 0.25 -4.58
C VAL A 170 -5.19 1.46 -5.45
N TYR A 171 -5.83 2.49 -4.89
CA TYR A 171 -5.95 3.79 -5.54
C TYR A 171 -4.94 4.75 -4.95
N LEU A 172 -4.13 5.32 -5.81
CA LEU A 172 -3.05 6.23 -5.46
C LEU A 172 -3.36 7.62 -6.02
N GLU A 173 -3.35 8.63 -5.14
CA GLU A 173 -3.59 10.02 -5.46
C GLU A 173 -2.29 10.82 -5.44
N SER A 174 -2.17 11.77 -6.38
CA SER A 174 -1.03 12.69 -6.43
C SER A 174 -0.96 13.59 -5.18
N PRO A 175 0.24 14.04 -4.78
CA PRO A 175 0.38 14.90 -3.59
C PRO A 175 -0.41 16.20 -3.66
N ASP A 176 -0.72 16.70 -4.84
CA ASP A 176 -1.56 17.89 -5.06
C ASP A 176 -3.07 17.56 -5.16
N GLY A 177 -3.45 16.28 -5.05
CA GLY A 177 -4.83 15.80 -5.14
C GLY A 177 -5.45 15.84 -6.54
N ARG A 178 -4.68 16.19 -7.56
CA ARG A 178 -5.22 16.46 -8.89
C ARG A 178 -5.49 15.21 -9.70
N TYR A 179 -4.64 14.21 -9.59
CA TYR A 179 -4.69 13.00 -10.42
C TYR A 179 -4.66 11.73 -9.58
N GLY A 180 -5.27 10.67 -10.11
CA GLY A 180 -5.25 9.34 -9.53
C GLY A 180 -4.78 8.26 -10.51
N PHE A 181 -4.23 7.19 -9.95
CA PHE A 181 -3.95 5.94 -10.63
C PHE A 181 -4.58 4.76 -9.89
N CYS A 182 -5.10 3.80 -10.65
CA CYS A 182 -5.37 2.47 -10.11
C CYS A 182 -4.07 1.67 -10.17
N VAL A 183 -3.60 1.21 -9.02
CA VAL A 183 -2.41 0.37 -8.90
C VAL A 183 -2.85 -1.06 -8.67
N GLU A 184 -2.38 -2.00 -9.49
CA GLU A 184 -2.58 -3.42 -9.32
C GLU A 184 -1.27 -4.09 -8.94
N THR A 185 -1.23 -4.72 -7.77
CA THR A 185 -0.07 -5.46 -7.31
C THR A 185 0.05 -6.80 -8.04
N ALA A 186 1.26 -7.35 -8.12
CA ALA A 186 1.51 -8.63 -8.80
C ALA A 186 0.77 -9.78 -8.11
N THR A 187 0.80 -9.79 -6.77
CA THR A 187 0.07 -10.76 -5.95
C THR A 187 -0.69 -10.05 -4.82
N PRO A 188 -1.66 -10.69 -4.16
CA PRO A 188 -2.32 -10.14 -2.97
C PRO A 188 -1.35 -9.81 -1.83
N GLU A 189 -0.29 -10.62 -1.67
CA GLU A 189 0.74 -10.44 -0.64
C GLU A 189 1.57 -9.18 -0.88
N ASP A 190 1.72 -8.76 -2.12
CA ASP A 190 2.39 -7.51 -2.48
C ASP A 190 1.59 -6.26 -2.09
N ASN A 191 0.28 -6.40 -1.84
CA ASN A 191 -0.58 -5.31 -1.42
C ASN A 191 -0.51 -5.09 0.10
N ALA A 192 0.60 -4.51 0.54
CA ALA A 192 0.81 -4.10 1.93
C ALA A 192 0.32 -2.66 2.23
N PHE A 193 -0.34 -2.02 1.27
CA PHE A 193 -0.78 -0.63 1.38
C PHE A 193 -1.94 -0.46 2.35
N THR A 194 -1.88 0.62 3.12
CA THR A 194 -2.95 1.04 4.04
C THR A 194 -3.42 2.44 3.65
N ARG A 195 -4.69 2.71 3.83
CA ARG A 195 -5.27 4.02 3.53
C ARG A 195 -4.51 5.14 4.23
N TYR A 196 -4.23 6.21 3.51
CA TYR A 196 -3.44 7.40 3.88
C TYR A 196 -1.93 7.17 3.97
N ASP A 197 -1.41 5.99 3.64
CA ASP A 197 0.03 5.84 3.48
C ASP A 197 0.55 6.83 2.43
N LYS A 198 1.67 7.47 2.73
CA LYS A 198 2.48 8.14 1.73
C LYS A 198 3.49 7.12 1.20
N VAL A 199 3.51 6.92 -0.10
CA VAL A 199 4.36 5.91 -0.72
C VAL A 199 5.17 6.49 -1.86
N LYS A 200 6.37 5.96 -2.07
CA LYS A 200 7.19 6.18 -3.26
C LYS A 200 7.45 4.83 -3.92
N ILE A 201 7.06 4.68 -5.17
CA ILE A 201 7.11 3.42 -5.91
C ILE A 201 8.07 3.56 -7.07
N LEU A 202 9.04 2.63 -7.19
CA LEU A 202 9.88 2.48 -8.36
C LEU A 202 9.10 1.74 -9.43
N LEU A 203 8.91 2.37 -10.59
CA LEU A 203 8.06 1.85 -11.66
C LEU A 203 8.79 0.97 -12.68
N LYS A 204 10.10 0.78 -12.55
CA LYS A 204 10.88 -0.11 -13.44
C LYS A 204 10.19 -1.48 -13.54
N ASP A 205 9.96 -1.94 -14.77
CA ASP A 205 9.25 -3.18 -15.11
C ASP A 205 7.73 -3.20 -14.86
N ALA A 206 7.14 -2.12 -14.37
CA ALA A 206 5.68 -2.01 -14.27
C ALA A 206 5.03 -1.88 -15.66
N GLU A 207 3.78 -2.29 -15.75
CA GLU A 207 2.93 -2.09 -16.92
C GLU A 207 2.05 -0.85 -16.73
N LEU A 208 2.02 0.03 -17.74
CA LEU A 208 1.10 1.16 -17.79
C LEU A 208 -0.07 0.84 -18.71
N VAL A 209 -1.28 1.11 -18.24
CA VAL A 209 -2.50 0.91 -19.00
C VAL A 209 -3.34 2.18 -19.00
N PHE A 210 -3.77 2.59 -20.18
CA PHE A 210 -4.76 3.64 -20.39
C PHE A 210 -6.03 3.02 -20.96
N GLU A 211 -7.17 3.33 -20.38
CA GLU A 211 -8.50 2.96 -20.86
C GLU A 211 -9.33 4.22 -21.06
N PRO A 212 -9.77 4.53 -22.29
CA PRO A 212 -10.61 5.70 -22.56
C PRO A 212 -12.08 5.46 -22.18
N ASP A 213 -12.84 6.56 -22.07
CA ASP A 213 -14.29 6.62 -21.92
C ASP A 213 -14.87 5.90 -20.67
N PRO A 214 -14.67 6.44 -19.46
CA PRO A 214 -13.88 7.61 -19.11
C PRO A 214 -12.40 7.31 -19.05
N ASP A 215 -11.55 8.34 -19.11
CA ASP A 215 -10.10 8.20 -19.06
C ASP A 215 -9.63 7.62 -17.73
N ARG A 216 -9.13 6.37 -17.77
CA ARG A 216 -8.62 5.65 -16.60
C ARG A 216 -7.17 5.26 -16.82
N TYR A 217 -6.37 5.48 -15.80
CA TYR A 217 -4.94 5.21 -15.82
C TYR A 217 -4.59 4.18 -14.77
N MET A 218 -3.85 3.14 -15.15
CA MET A 218 -3.50 2.03 -14.27
C MET A 218 -2.01 1.73 -14.35
N ILE A 219 -1.47 1.28 -13.21
CA ILE A 219 -0.11 0.77 -13.07
C ILE A 219 -0.25 -0.66 -12.58
N LYS A 220 0.26 -1.65 -13.33
CA LYS A 220 0.13 -3.06 -12.99
C LYS A 220 1.48 -3.72 -12.72
N GLY A 221 1.41 -4.84 -11.99
CA GLY A 221 2.56 -5.67 -11.70
C GLY A 221 3.45 -5.14 -10.58
N ILE A 222 2.92 -4.26 -9.73
CA ILE A 222 3.66 -3.71 -8.60
C ILE A 222 3.91 -4.81 -7.56
N ARG A 223 5.18 -4.95 -7.18
CA ARG A 223 5.64 -5.86 -6.12
C ARG A 223 6.04 -5.08 -4.89
N SER A 224 6.01 -5.71 -3.74
CA SER A 224 6.48 -5.11 -2.48
C SER A 224 7.91 -4.58 -2.57
N SER A 225 8.79 -5.26 -3.34
CA SER A 225 10.16 -4.82 -3.61
C SER A 225 10.28 -3.51 -4.40
N MET A 226 9.21 -3.07 -5.07
CA MET A 226 9.18 -1.80 -5.81
C MET A 226 8.77 -0.61 -4.93
N ILE A 227 8.32 -0.85 -3.71
CA ILE A 227 7.97 0.21 -2.74
C ILE A 227 9.24 0.67 -2.06
N VAL A 228 9.78 1.82 -2.50
CA VAL A 228 11.08 2.36 -2.05
C VAL A 228 10.95 3.10 -0.73
N GLU A 229 9.79 3.76 -0.52
CA GLU A 229 9.47 4.50 0.70
C GLU A 229 8.00 4.32 1.04
N ARG A 230 7.71 4.16 2.33
CA ARG A 230 6.36 4.08 2.86
C ARG A 230 6.28 4.72 4.24
N VAL A 231 5.44 5.72 4.38
CA VAL A 231 5.15 6.38 5.65
C VAL A 231 3.73 6.04 6.04
N THR A 232 3.56 5.34 7.15
CA THR A 232 2.29 4.84 7.67
C THR A 232 1.79 5.66 8.86
N GLY A 233 0.58 5.37 9.31
CA GLY A 233 0.01 6.00 10.50
C GLY A 233 -0.51 7.43 10.28
N ASN A 234 -0.67 7.83 9.02
CA ASN A 234 -1.32 9.07 8.65
C ASN A 234 -2.84 8.97 8.74
N ASP A 235 -3.51 10.10 8.76
CA ASP A 235 -4.96 10.24 8.66
C ASP A 235 -5.35 11.10 7.44
N ALA A 236 -6.64 11.38 7.28
CA ALA A 236 -7.15 12.13 6.13
C ALA A 236 -6.57 13.56 6.00
N SER A 237 -5.91 14.10 7.02
CA SER A 237 -5.34 15.45 6.98
C SER A 237 -4.13 15.59 6.04
N VAL A 238 -3.52 14.47 5.65
CA VAL A 238 -2.40 14.47 4.68
C VAL A 238 -2.87 14.68 3.25
N LEU A 239 -4.17 14.47 2.99
CA LEU A 239 -4.74 14.64 1.65
C LEU A 239 -5.15 16.09 1.42
N PRO A 240 -4.97 16.62 0.21
CA PRO A 240 -5.51 17.90 -0.18
C PRO A 240 -7.04 17.94 -0.01
N VAL A 241 -7.57 19.04 0.51
CA VAL A 241 -9.01 19.25 0.64
C VAL A 241 -9.59 19.53 -0.75
N LYS A 242 -10.28 18.55 -1.32
CA LYS A 242 -10.92 18.65 -2.62
C LYS A 242 -12.44 18.54 -2.48
N GLN A 243 -13.12 19.69 -2.44
CA GLN A 243 -14.58 19.78 -2.35
C GLN A 243 -15.15 20.17 -3.70
N LYS A 244 -16.06 19.35 -4.22
CA LYS A 244 -16.67 19.55 -5.54
C LYS A 244 -18.19 19.33 -5.49
N TYR A 245 -18.92 20.02 -6.35
CA TYR A 245 -20.25 19.60 -6.75
C TYR A 245 -20.17 18.43 -7.72
N ILE A 246 -21.23 17.66 -7.86
CA ILE A 246 -21.28 16.53 -8.81
C ILE A 246 -20.98 16.99 -10.23
N SER A 247 -21.46 18.17 -10.63
CA SER A 247 -21.23 18.75 -11.96
C SER A 247 -19.79 19.19 -12.24
N GLU A 248 -18.96 19.29 -11.21
CA GLU A 248 -17.55 19.69 -11.32
C GLU A 248 -16.60 18.47 -11.41
N LEU A 249 -17.15 17.26 -11.30
CA LEU A 249 -16.37 16.04 -11.45
C LEU A 249 -15.94 15.85 -12.92
N THR A 250 -14.69 15.45 -13.09
CA THR A 250 -14.08 15.18 -14.39
C THR A 250 -13.33 13.86 -14.34
N ASP A 251 -12.81 13.39 -15.47
CA ASP A 251 -11.99 12.18 -15.53
C ASP A 251 -10.67 12.33 -14.75
N GLU A 252 -10.22 13.55 -14.45
CA GLU A 252 -9.08 13.81 -13.57
C GLU A 252 -9.35 13.36 -12.12
N ASP A 253 -10.62 13.34 -11.70
CA ASP A 253 -11.00 12.95 -10.34
C ASP A 253 -11.07 11.43 -10.13
N ILE A 254 -10.98 10.64 -11.19
CA ILE A 254 -10.98 9.18 -11.10
C ILE A 254 -9.78 8.69 -10.27
N TYR A 255 -10.06 7.78 -9.32
CA TYR A 255 -9.10 7.24 -8.35
C TYR A 255 -8.53 8.27 -7.36
N THR A 256 -9.19 9.42 -7.17
CA THR A 256 -8.82 10.43 -6.18
C THR A 256 -9.83 10.50 -5.03
N PHE A 257 -9.45 11.16 -3.95
CA PHE A 257 -10.32 11.40 -2.80
C PHE A 257 -11.04 12.73 -2.95
N VAL A 258 -12.37 12.69 -3.10
CA VAL A 258 -13.23 13.87 -3.31
C VAL A 258 -14.30 13.94 -2.23
N THR A 259 -14.50 15.11 -1.65
CA THR A 259 -15.66 15.43 -0.82
C THR A 259 -16.74 16.07 -1.68
N LEU A 260 -17.87 15.40 -1.85
CA LEU A 260 -19.02 15.96 -2.57
C LEU A 260 -19.76 16.94 -1.67
N ARG A 261 -20.11 18.10 -2.23
CA ARG A 261 -20.81 19.15 -1.54
C ARG A 261 -22.32 19.05 -1.75
N ASP A 262 -23.07 19.41 -0.70
CA ASP A 262 -24.51 19.61 -0.72
C ASP A 262 -25.28 18.46 -1.40
N CYS A 263 -24.84 17.23 -1.17
CA CYS A 263 -25.42 16.03 -1.77
C CYS A 263 -26.44 15.38 -0.85
N GLU A 264 -27.47 14.80 -1.46
CA GLU A 264 -28.45 13.94 -0.82
C GLU A 264 -28.70 12.67 -1.65
N PHE A 265 -29.28 11.65 -1.04
CA PHE A 265 -29.76 10.50 -1.80
C PHE A 265 -30.98 10.89 -2.62
N ALA A 266 -30.92 10.77 -3.94
CA ALA A 266 -31.99 11.14 -4.85
C ALA A 266 -33.29 10.31 -4.65
N VAL A 267 -33.14 9.10 -4.12
CA VAL A 267 -34.25 8.20 -3.80
C VAL A 267 -34.07 7.62 -2.40
N ARG A 268 -35.07 7.77 -1.55
CA ARG A 268 -35.06 7.18 -0.22
C ARG A 268 -35.31 5.67 -0.34
N LYS A 269 -34.31 4.86 0.07
CA LYS A 269 -34.39 3.39 0.18
C LYS A 269 -34.30 2.98 1.64
N GLY A 270 -34.89 1.82 1.98
CA GLY A 270 -34.93 1.35 3.36
C GLY A 270 -33.62 0.80 3.93
N SER A 271 -32.63 0.52 3.08
CA SER A 271 -31.29 0.03 3.48
C SER A 271 -30.22 0.83 2.78
N LEU A 272 -29.21 1.25 3.53
CA LEU A 272 -28.04 1.97 3.00
C LEU A 272 -26.91 1.05 2.52
N THR A 273 -27.09 -0.27 2.63
CA THR A 273 -26.10 -1.26 2.19
C THR A 273 -26.66 -2.25 1.17
N PRO A 274 -27.13 -1.80 -0.01
CA PRO A 274 -27.52 -2.75 -1.02
C PRO A 274 -26.28 -3.37 -1.65
N VAL A 275 -26.25 -4.68 -1.67
CA VAL A 275 -25.18 -5.42 -2.34
C VAL A 275 -25.35 -5.36 -3.87
N HIS A 276 -26.55 -5.10 -4.35
CA HIS A 276 -26.94 -5.29 -5.77
C HIS A 276 -27.39 -4.02 -6.47
N GLU A 277 -27.72 -2.98 -5.75
CA GLU A 277 -28.24 -1.75 -6.33
C GLU A 277 -27.38 -0.56 -5.94
N GLY A 278 -27.04 0.24 -6.91
CA GLY A 278 -26.42 1.53 -6.67
C GLY A 278 -27.42 2.53 -6.07
N TYR A 279 -26.91 3.51 -5.36
CA TYR A 279 -27.65 4.70 -4.98
C TYR A 279 -27.31 5.84 -5.92
N THR A 280 -28.25 6.72 -6.11
CA THR A 280 -27.99 7.98 -6.80
C THR A 280 -27.85 9.07 -5.76
N LEU A 281 -26.69 9.70 -5.72
CA LEU A 281 -26.47 10.98 -5.06
C LEU A 281 -26.89 12.10 -5.99
N ALA A 282 -27.49 13.13 -5.46
CA ALA A 282 -27.88 14.30 -6.21
C ALA A 282 -27.51 15.57 -5.46
N ASP A 283 -27.11 16.59 -6.18
CA ASP A 283 -27.04 17.97 -5.75
C ASP A 283 -27.94 18.84 -6.66
N ALA A 284 -27.91 20.16 -6.53
CA ALA A 284 -28.72 21.08 -7.34
C ALA A 284 -28.31 21.06 -8.84
N GLN A 285 -27.12 20.57 -9.20
CA GLN A 285 -26.57 20.66 -10.54
C GLN A 285 -26.43 19.31 -11.24
N GLY A 286 -26.44 18.19 -10.50
CA GLY A 286 -26.20 16.90 -11.13
C GLY A 286 -26.59 15.68 -10.30
N ARG A 287 -26.29 14.51 -10.86
CA ARG A 287 -26.49 13.20 -10.23
C ARG A 287 -25.29 12.32 -10.45
N LEU A 288 -24.93 11.54 -9.44
CA LEU A 288 -23.86 10.56 -9.45
C LEU A 288 -24.37 9.23 -8.95
N ASN A 289 -24.14 8.16 -9.69
CA ASN A 289 -24.41 6.82 -9.22
C ASN A 289 -23.32 6.36 -8.24
N MET A 290 -23.72 5.99 -7.05
CA MET A 290 -22.85 5.48 -6.01
C MET A 290 -23.12 3.99 -5.79
N TYR A 291 -22.09 3.18 -5.81
CA TYR A 291 -22.15 1.72 -5.59
C TYR A 291 -21.34 1.36 -4.33
N PRO A 292 -21.85 1.67 -3.13
CA PRO A 292 -21.13 1.33 -1.90
C PRO A 292 -21.13 -0.18 -1.72
N ARG A 293 -19.96 -0.74 -1.47
CA ARG A 293 -19.84 -2.16 -1.11
C ARG A 293 -20.14 -2.38 0.37
N LEU A 294 -19.61 -1.50 1.21
CA LEU A 294 -19.91 -1.43 2.63
C LEU A 294 -20.02 0.05 3.02
N ILE A 295 -21.14 0.41 3.65
CA ILE A 295 -21.23 1.65 4.42
C ILE A 295 -21.02 1.24 5.87
N ARG A 296 -19.96 1.78 6.49
CA ARG A 296 -19.73 1.64 7.93
C ARG A 296 -20.11 2.95 8.59
N ASP A 297 -20.84 2.85 9.68
CA ASP A 297 -21.19 3.97 10.55
C ASP A 297 -19.95 4.50 11.28
#